data_075de712d8065c68e051ebb4c8639a70
#
_entry.id   075de712d8065c68e051ebb4c8639a70
#
_cell.length_a   1.000
_cell.length_b   1.000
_cell.length_c   1.000
_cell.angle_alpha   90.00
_cell.angle_beta   90.00
_cell.angle_gamma   90.00
#
_symmetry.space_group_name_H-M   'P 1'
#
loop_
_entity.id
_entity.type
_entity.pdbx_description
1 polymer ?
#
loop_
_entity_poly.entity_id
_entity_poly.type
_entity_poly.pdbx_seq_one_letter_code
_entity_poly.pdbx_strand_id
1 'polypeptide(L)'
;LLNQPFEISALPFSVASAIHSEKSDPTLLPASIPKRLRFRPSPAPYSISPKDEILGAVLFQSLCRAYHRSPLSEIPFDEALFIECINANEFCQLSSKTQSVIMANANRSDPDWRWSAVRIFSKTQHKTNDNSIFGNWKACQTLALMHDAVILLLGPVKKYQRIFDNQDRPSNIYVHAGHTPFELSQWCQDHLTDQPHLANDYTAFDQSQHGEAVVLERLKMHRLSIPQALIDLHVHLKTNVDTQFGPLTCMRLTGEPGTYDDNTDYNLAVLFTQYNITSEAVMVSGDDSLIDSIPPLNQAWPSIQPLLSLRFKIEIDKYALFCGYFVGPSGACRSPLALFTKLAMAIDDSTIPDKLVSYLTEFSVGHSLGQIMWNLLPLSHVTFQSACFDFFCRHSP
;
A
#
# COMPACT_ATOMS: atom_id res chain seq x y z
N LEU A 1 -10.53 26.74 -24.80
CA LEU A 1 -11.03 25.41 -24.35
C LEU A 1 -11.27 25.33 -22.83
N LEU A 2 -10.62 26.17 -22.02
CA LEU A 2 -10.75 26.18 -20.55
C LEU A 2 -12.01 26.88 -20.02
N ASN A 3 -12.82 27.48 -20.87
CA ASN A 3 -14.01 28.24 -20.47
C ASN A 3 -15.31 27.43 -20.64
N GLN A 4 -15.26 26.19 -21.09
CA GLN A 4 -16.44 25.34 -21.14
C GLN A 4 -16.57 24.53 -19.85
N PRO A 5 -17.78 24.36 -19.30
CA PRO A 5 -17.99 23.52 -18.13
C PRO A 5 -17.62 22.06 -18.45
N PHE A 6 -16.92 21.41 -17.51
CA PHE A 6 -16.65 19.98 -17.62
C PHE A 6 -17.94 19.21 -17.37
N GLU A 7 -18.24 18.25 -18.25
CA GLU A 7 -19.42 17.42 -18.17
C GLU A 7 -19.05 15.94 -18.31
N ILE A 8 -19.82 15.09 -17.69
CA ILE A 8 -19.74 13.64 -17.84
C ILE A 8 -21.12 13.11 -18.20
N SER A 9 -21.18 12.07 -19.04
CA SER A 9 -22.44 11.48 -19.47
C SER A 9 -23.26 11.02 -18.28
N ALA A 10 -24.57 11.37 -18.27
CA ALA A 10 -25.49 10.95 -17.24
C ALA A 10 -25.67 9.42 -17.29
N LEU A 11 -25.61 8.79 -16.11
CA LEU A 11 -25.85 7.38 -15.92
C LEU A 11 -27.02 7.18 -14.97
N PRO A 12 -27.78 6.06 -15.08
CA PRO A 12 -29.00 5.84 -14.30
C PRO A 12 -28.72 5.40 -12.85
N PHE A 13 -27.63 5.83 -12.25
CA PHE A 13 -27.27 5.55 -10.87
C PHE A 13 -26.46 6.69 -10.26
N SER A 14 -26.42 6.72 -8.94
CA SER A 14 -25.69 7.72 -8.15
C SER A 14 -24.64 7.05 -7.27
N VAL A 15 -23.54 7.77 -7.07
CA VAL A 15 -22.46 7.36 -6.13
C VAL A 15 -22.49 8.33 -4.95
N ALA A 16 -22.58 7.77 -3.75
CA ALA A 16 -22.46 8.57 -2.54
C ALA A 16 -20.99 8.86 -2.25
N SER A 17 -20.67 10.13 -1.98
CA SER A 17 -19.33 10.59 -1.65
C SER A 17 -19.38 11.47 -0.42
N ALA A 18 -18.40 11.30 0.46
CA ALA A 18 -18.18 12.17 1.62
C ALA A 18 -16.73 12.63 1.66
N ILE A 19 -16.52 13.91 1.97
CA ILE A 19 -15.17 14.42 2.22
C ILE A 19 -14.82 14.14 3.67
N HIS A 20 -13.78 13.32 3.90
CA HIS A 20 -13.17 13.12 5.19
C HIS A 20 -12.15 14.23 5.44
N SER A 21 -12.43 15.12 6.39
CA SER A 21 -11.53 16.20 6.78
C SER A 21 -11.75 16.58 8.23
N GLU A 22 -10.69 16.61 9.04
CA GLU A 22 -10.74 17.08 10.44
C GLU A 22 -11.17 18.55 10.56
N LYS A 23 -10.90 19.36 9.54
CA LYS A 23 -11.28 20.78 9.53
C LYS A 23 -12.78 20.97 9.43
N SER A 24 -13.46 20.09 8.69
CA SER A 24 -14.92 20.15 8.50
C SER A 24 -15.70 19.29 9.49
N ASP A 25 -15.08 18.24 10.03
CA ASP A 25 -15.70 17.32 10.99
C ASP A 25 -14.68 16.90 12.07
N PRO A 26 -14.67 17.58 13.22
CA PRO A 26 -13.75 17.25 14.31
C PRO A 26 -14.07 15.91 15.00
N THR A 27 -15.23 15.31 14.75
CA THR A 27 -15.60 14.00 15.32
C THR A 27 -15.05 12.82 14.52
N LEU A 28 -14.63 13.05 13.28
CA LEU A 28 -14.18 12.04 12.33
C LEU A 28 -12.99 11.24 12.86
N LEU A 29 -11.94 11.91 13.31
CA LEU A 29 -10.73 11.25 13.80
C LEU A 29 -11.01 10.45 15.09
N PRO A 30 -11.59 11.02 16.16
CA PRO A 30 -11.91 10.26 17.36
C PRO A 30 -12.77 9.03 17.09
N ALA A 31 -13.79 9.15 16.24
CA ALA A 31 -14.64 8.02 15.86
C ALA A 31 -13.89 6.93 15.06
N SER A 32 -12.85 7.30 14.32
CA SER A 32 -12.04 6.38 13.50
C SER A 32 -10.99 5.63 14.32
N ILE A 33 -10.52 6.18 15.43
CA ILE A 33 -9.43 5.63 16.25
C ILE A 33 -9.65 4.16 16.63
N PRO A 34 -10.82 3.74 17.16
CA PRO A 34 -11.02 2.33 17.56
C PRO A 34 -10.95 1.35 16.39
N LYS A 35 -11.20 1.83 15.16
CA LYS A 35 -11.14 1.00 13.95
C LYS A 35 -9.75 0.97 13.31
N ARG A 36 -8.89 1.93 13.63
CA ARG A 36 -7.58 2.11 12.98
C ARG A 36 -6.41 1.80 13.86
N LEU A 37 -6.53 2.04 15.16
CA LEU A 37 -5.43 1.89 16.11
C LEU A 37 -5.75 0.83 17.17
N ARG A 38 -4.69 0.22 17.70
CA ARG A 38 -4.76 -0.75 18.78
C ARG A 38 -3.81 -0.33 19.88
N PHE A 39 -4.37 -0.14 21.08
CA PHE A 39 -3.66 0.41 22.22
C PHE A 39 -3.08 -0.70 23.11
N ARG A 40 -1.93 -0.40 23.74
CA ARG A 40 -1.38 -1.23 24.81
C ARG A 40 -2.20 -1.05 26.09
N PRO A 41 -2.41 -2.12 26.85
CA PRO A 41 -3.10 -2.03 28.15
C PRO A 41 -2.23 -1.37 29.23
N SER A 42 -0.92 -1.28 29.04
CA SER A 42 0.07 -0.73 29.96
C SER A 42 0.96 0.28 29.25
N PRO A 43 1.44 1.35 29.93
CA PRO A 43 2.44 2.26 29.38
C PRO A 43 3.81 1.63 29.17
N ALA A 44 4.07 0.44 29.73
CA ALA A 44 5.31 -0.30 29.50
C ALA A 44 5.49 -0.63 28.00
N PRO A 45 6.73 -0.67 27.49
CA PRO A 45 7.02 -1.06 26.13
C PRO A 45 6.38 -2.40 25.75
N TYR A 46 5.99 -2.55 24.49
CA TYR A 46 5.61 -3.86 23.97
C TYR A 46 6.80 -4.80 24.02
N SER A 47 6.62 -5.99 24.60
CA SER A 47 7.65 -7.02 24.65
C SER A 47 7.44 -8.02 23.52
N ILE A 48 8.43 -8.17 22.64
CA ILE A 48 8.41 -9.18 21.58
C ILE A 48 8.41 -10.57 22.25
N SER A 49 7.36 -11.34 21.99
CA SER A 49 7.16 -12.65 22.60
C SER A 49 7.91 -13.76 21.84
N PRO A 50 8.13 -14.93 22.45
CA PRO A 50 8.63 -16.11 21.74
C PRO A 50 7.75 -16.50 20.54
N LYS A 51 6.44 -16.29 20.64
CA LYS A 51 5.51 -16.49 19.53
C LYS A 51 5.81 -15.53 18.37
N ASP A 52 6.06 -14.25 18.64
CA ASP A 52 6.43 -13.25 17.63
C ASP A 52 7.74 -13.64 16.92
N GLU A 53 8.72 -14.13 17.70
CA GLU A 53 10.01 -14.58 17.15
C GLU A 53 9.83 -15.77 16.20
N ILE A 54 9.04 -16.75 16.57
CA ILE A 54 8.78 -17.93 15.72
C ILE A 54 8.02 -17.54 14.46
N LEU A 55 6.93 -16.79 14.60
CA LEU A 55 6.13 -16.36 13.46
C LEU A 55 6.92 -15.45 12.51
N GLY A 56 7.69 -14.52 13.05
CA GLY A 56 8.55 -13.63 12.26
C GLY A 56 9.61 -14.42 11.50
N ALA A 57 10.20 -15.45 12.11
CA ALA A 57 11.16 -16.33 11.44
C ALA A 57 10.52 -17.14 10.30
N VAL A 58 9.30 -17.66 10.52
CA VAL A 58 8.54 -18.39 9.48
C VAL A 58 8.23 -17.45 8.29
N LEU A 59 7.77 -16.24 8.56
CA LEU A 59 7.49 -15.25 7.53
C LEU A 59 8.76 -14.84 6.77
N PHE A 60 9.87 -14.66 7.49
CA PHE A 60 11.16 -14.34 6.88
C PHE A 60 11.66 -15.44 5.95
N GLN A 61 11.56 -16.70 6.37
CA GLN A 61 11.92 -17.85 5.53
C GLN A 61 11.05 -17.91 4.25
N SER A 62 9.75 -17.63 4.39
CA SER A 62 8.83 -17.58 3.25
C SER A 62 9.18 -16.44 2.29
N LEU A 63 9.52 -15.27 2.79
CA LEU A 63 9.97 -14.15 1.98
C LEU A 63 11.29 -14.48 1.26
N CYS A 64 12.22 -15.16 1.94
CA CYS A 64 13.46 -15.62 1.32
C CYS A 64 13.20 -16.63 0.18
N ARG A 65 12.24 -17.55 0.37
CA ARG A 65 11.83 -18.44 -0.74
C ARG A 65 11.28 -17.66 -1.93
N ALA A 66 10.46 -16.66 -1.68
CA ALA A 66 9.91 -15.82 -2.74
C ALA A 66 11.00 -15.16 -3.60
N TYR A 67 12.08 -14.74 -2.98
CA TYR A 67 13.21 -14.08 -3.63
C TYR A 67 14.37 -15.03 -4.01
N HIS A 68 14.21 -16.34 -3.84
CA HIS A 68 15.28 -17.33 -4.04
C HIS A 68 16.56 -17.00 -3.23
N ARG A 69 16.39 -16.47 -2.03
CA ARG A 69 17.45 -16.14 -1.09
C ARG A 69 17.62 -17.22 -0.04
N SER A 70 18.86 -17.47 0.39
CA SER A 70 19.06 -18.27 1.60
C SER A 70 18.76 -17.43 2.85
N PRO A 71 17.92 -17.92 3.78
CA PRO A 71 17.66 -17.20 5.04
C PRO A 71 18.90 -17.08 5.95
N LEU A 72 19.92 -17.90 5.70
CA LEU A 72 21.19 -17.89 6.44
C LEU A 72 22.29 -17.02 5.78
N SER A 73 22.02 -16.50 4.57
CA SER A 73 23.00 -15.65 3.89
C SER A 73 23.00 -14.24 4.50
N GLU A 74 24.18 -13.69 4.69
CA GLU A 74 24.40 -12.29 5.03
C GLU A 74 25.09 -11.59 3.88
N ILE A 75 24.68 -10.38 3.58
CA ILE A 75 25.29 -9.54 2.57
C ILE A 75 26.14 -8.49 3.32
N PRO A 76 27.42 -8.33 2.98
CA PRO A 76 28.23 -7.28 3.57
C PRO A 76 27.61 -5.90 3.38
N PHE A 77 27.69 -5.07 4.41
CA PHE A 77 27.18 -3.71 4.34
C PHE A 77 28.00 -2.85 3.37
N ASP A 78 27.33 -2.24 2.40
CA ASP A 78 27.93 -1.32 1.45
C ASP A 78 27.72 0.11 1.92
N GLU A 79 28.76 0.67 2.55
CA GLU A 79 28.74 2.02 3.12
C GLU A 79 28.55 3.08 2.03
N ALA A 80 29.19 2.92 0.86
CA ALA A 80 29.08 3.88 -0.23
C ALA A 80 27.63 3.94 -0.76
N LEU A 81 27.01 2.79 -0.99
CA LEU A 81 25.63 2.70 -1.39
C LEU A 81 24.68 3.28 -0.32
N PHE A 82 25.00 3.07 0.95
CA PHE A 82 24.18 3.61 2.03
C PHE A 82 24.27 5.15 2.10
N ILE A 83 25.43 5.73 1.85
CA ILE A 83 25.61 7.19 1.74
C ILE A 83 24.76 7.74 0.57
N GLU A 84 24.73 7.06 -0.56
CA GLU A 84 23.82 7.44 -1.67
C GLU A 84 22.35 7.41 -1.24
N CYS A 85 21.95 6.43 -0.44
CA CYS A 85 20.60 6.34 0.11
C CYS A 85 20.30 7.50 1.09
N ILE A 86 21.27 7.91 1.91
CA ILE A 86 21.13 9.08 2.79
C ILE A 86 20.86 10.34 1.94
N ASN A 87 21.67 10.58 0.93
CA ASN A 87 21.53 11.75 0.05
C ASN A 87 20.22 11.75 -0.70
N ALA A 88 19.79 10.60 -1.23
CA ALA A 88 18.52 10.45 -1.91
C ALA A 88 17.32 10.67 -0.97
N ASN A 89 17.42 10.23 0.29
CA ASN A 89 16.37 10.43 1.29
C ASN A 89 16.24 11.90 1.67
N GLU A 90 17.34 12.60 1.91
CA GLU A 90 17.34 14.05 2.18
C GLU A 90 16.74 14.83 1.00
N PHE A 91 17.17 14.53 -0.21
CA PHE A 91 16.63 15.16 -1.41
C PHE A 91 15.11 14.97 -1.52
N CYS A 92 14.60 13.75 -1.31
CA CYS A 92 13.15 13.48 -1.32
C CYS A 92 12.41 14.27 -0.23
N GLN A 93 12.97 14.37 0.97
CA GLN A 93 12.34 15.10 2.08
C GLN A 93 12.31 16.61 1.82
N LEU A 94 13.33 17.16 1.19
CA LEU A 94 13.41 18.59 0.87
C LEU A 94 12.59 18.97 -0.37
N SER A 95 12.66 18.17 -1.43
CA SER A 95 12.01 18.47 -2.71
C SER A 95 10.50 18.26 -2.72
N SER A 96 10.00 17.36 -1.89
CA SER A 96 8.56 17.05 -1.83
C SER A 96 7.75 18.00 -0.95
N LYS A 97 8.42 18.90 -0.20
CA LYS A 97 7.76 19.79 0.76
C LYS A 97 7.64 21.20 0.20
N THR A 98 6.42 21.72 0.13
CA THR A 98 6.18 23.13 -0.06
C THR A 98 6.51 23.91 1.21
N GLN A 99 6.79 25.20 1.09
CA GLN A 99 7.08 26.07 2.24
C GLN A 99 5.96 26.02 3.28
N SER A 100 4.70 25.96 2.86
CA SER A 100 3.55 25.84 3.74
C SER A 100 3.53 24.53 4.54
N VAL A 101 3.92 23.42 3.92
CA VAL A 101 4.03 22.11 4.59
C VAL A 101 5.18 22.11 5.60
N ILE A 102 6.31 22.72 5.25
CA ILE A 102 7.46 22.86 6.17
C ILE A 102 7.04 23.67 7.40
N MET A 103 6.38 24.80 7.21
CA MET A 103 5.88 25.62 8.31
C MET A 103 4.85 24.92 9.19
N ALA A 104 3.90 24.20 8.56
CA ALA A 104 2.87 23.44 9.30
C ALA A 104 3.46 22.28 10.14
N ASN A 105 4.60 21.75 9.73
CA ASN A 105 5.27 20.61 10.37
C ASN A 105 6.56 21.02 11.14
N ALA A 106 6.75 22.31 11.43
CA ALA A 106 7.93 22.82 12.12
C ALA A 106 8.22 22.08 13.45
N ASN A 107 7.17 21.66 14.17
CA ASN A 107 7.29 20.92 15.43
C ASN A 107 7.93 19.53 15.28
N ARG A 108 8.01 18.98 14.06
CA ARG A 108 8.64 17.66 13.83
C ARG A 108 10.14 17.66 14.11
N SER A 109 10.78 18.82 14.12
CA SER A 109 12.20 18.99 14.43
C SER A 109 12.42 19.51 15.85
N ASP A 110 11.37 19.56 16.66
CA ASP A 110 11.46 20.00 18.04
C ASP A 110 12.35 19.04 18.84
N PRO A 111 13.47 19.50 19.43
CA PRO A 111 14.37 18.65 20.20
C PRO A 111 13.72 18.04 21.45
N ASP A 112 12.68 18.67 22.00
CA ASP A 112 11.95 18.17 23.16
C ASP A 112 10.90 17.11 22.79
N TRP A 113 10.62 16.93 21.50
CA TRP A 113 9.70 15.89 21.02
C TRP A 113 10.41 14.54 21.02
N ARG A 114 9.94 13.63 21.86
CA ARG A 114 10.45 12.26 21.91
C ARG A 114 10.23 11.55 20.56
N TRP A 115 11.26 10.85 20.10
CA TRP A 115 11.18 10.12 18.81
C TRP A 115 10.10 9.04 18.77
N SER A 116 9.76 8.46 19.91
CA SER A 116 8.66 7.47 20.03
C SER A 116 7.27 8.11 20.12
N ALA A 117 7.17 9.43 20.30
CA ALA A 117 5.91 10.16 20.30
C ALA A 117 5.47 10.43 18.86
N VAL A 118 4.33 9.86 18.48
CA VAL A 118 3.76 9.94 17.15
C VAL A 118 2.44 10.69 17.20
N ARG A 119 2.29 11.69 16.36
CA ARG A 119 1.02 12.42 16.24
C ARG A 119 0.17 11.77 15.14
N ILE A 120 -1.07 11.42 15.50
CA ILE A 120 -2.05 10.86 14.58
C ILE A 120 -2.99 11.97 14.08
N PHE A 121 -3.23 11.98 12.78
CA PHE A 121 -4.20 12.87 12.14
C PHE A 121 -4.94 12.15 11.02
N SER A 122 -6.06 12.70 10.57
CA SER A 122 -6.83 12.13 9.47
C SER A 122 -6.29 12.60 8.12
N LYS A 123 -6.25 11.69 7.15
CA LYS A 123 -6.00 12.05 5.76
C LYS A 123 -7.25 12.69 5.18
N THR A 124 -7.12 13.92 4.67
CA THR A 124 -8.19 14.57 3.91
C THR A 124 -8.36 13.87 2.57
N GLN A 125 -9.51 13.24 2.35
CA GLN A 125 -9.79 12.51 1.12
C GLN A 125 -11.29 12.29 0.93
N HIS A 126 -11.71 12.06 -0.30
CA HIS A 126 -13.03 11.54 -0.58
C HIS A 126 -13.14 10.06 -0.21
N LYS A 127 -14.25 9.68 0.39
CA LYS A 127 -14.67 8.29 0.55
C LYS A 127 -15.97 8.07 -0.21
N THR A 128 -15.95 7.11 -1.11
CA THR A 128 -17.11 6.75 -1.91
C THR A 128 -17.79 5.50 -1.37
N ASN A 129 -19.09 5.42 -1.59
CA ASN A 129 -19.88 4.25 -1.31
C ASN A 129 -20.67 3.86 -2.57
N ASP A 130 -20.18 2.85 -3.25
CA ASP A 130 -20.68 2.43 -4.56
C ASP A 130 -21.97 1.60 -4.46
N ASN A 131 -22.32 1.13 -3.25
CA ASN A 131 -23.42 0.20 -3.05
C ASN A 131 -24.70 0.87 -2.55
N SER A 132 -24.63 2.08 -2.01
CA SER A 132 -25.79 2.79 -1.47
C SER A 132 -25.50 4.26 -1.24
N ILE A 133 -26.45 5.12 -1.59
CA ILE A 133 -26.41 6.54 -1.22
C ILE A 133 -26.56 6.76 0.30
N PHE A 134 -27.14 5.78 1.01
CA PHE A 134 -27.27 5.76 2.46
C PHE A 134 -26.23 4.84 3.11
N GLY A 135 -25.08 4.69 2.48
CA GLY A 135 -24.05 3.74 2.90
C GLY A 135 -23.58 3.91 4.34
N ASN A 136 -23.05 2.85 4.89
CA ASN A 136 -22.51 2.83 6.24
C ASN A 136 -21.34 3.81 6.39
N TRP A 137 -21.20 4.37 7.59
CA TRP A 137 -20.08 5.20 7.95
C TRP A 137 -18.74 4.46 7.75
N LYS A 138 -17.79 5.12 7.09
CA LYS A 138 -16.43 4.63 6.86
C LYS A 138 -15.43 5.40 7.73
N ALA A 139 -14.55 4.68 8.41
CA ALA A 139 -13.46 5.30 9.16
C ALA A 139 -12.50 6.04 8.22
N CYS A 140 -11.99 7.21 8.64
CA CYS A 140 -10.95 7.91 7.90
C CYS A 140 -9.65 7.09 7.88
N GLN A 141 -8.79 7.36 6.92
CA GLN A 141 -7.42 6.87 6.95
C GLN A 141 -6.63 7.74 7.93
N THR A 142 -6.00 7.10 8.92
CA THR A 142 -5.12 7.77 9.86
C THR A 142 -3.70 7.84 9.31
N LEU A 143 -3.02 8.96 9.55
CA LEU A 143 -1.62 9.17 9.21
C LEU A 143 -0.82 9.41 10.49
N ALA A 144 0.37 8.83 10.54
CA ALA A 144 1.32 9.01 11.64
C ALA A 144 2.37 10.06 11.26
N LEU A 145 2.52 11.08 12.08
CA LEU A 145 3.56 12.09 11.95
C LEU A 145 4.65 11.76 12.95
N MET A 146 5.84 11.43 12.45
CA MET A 146 7.02 11.09 13.23
C MET A 146 8.02 12.24 13.24
N HIS A 147 8.91 12.25 14.26
CA HIS A 147 10.01 13.19 14.33
C HIS A 147 10.91 13.11 13.08
N ASP A 148 11.39 14.24 12.60
CA ASP A 148 12.24 14.30 11.39
C ASP A 148 13.50 13.44 11.52
N ALA A 149 14.11 13.34 12.71
CA ALA A 149 15.27 12.51 12.95
C ALA A 149 15.00 11.02 12.64
N VAL A 150 13.80 10.52 12.95
CA VAL A 150 13.39 9.15 12.64
C VAL A 150 13.37 8.93 11.12
N ILE A 151 12.82 9.87 10.37
CA ILE A 151 12.74 9.81 8.92
C ILE A 151 14.11 9.90 8.28
N LEU A 152 14.99 10.76 8.81
CA LEU A 152 16.36 10.94 8.31
C LEU A 152 17.27 9.75 8.62
N LEU A 153 17.03 9.02 9.71
CA LEU A 153 17.83 7.85 10.09
C LEU A 153 17.31 6.54 9.48
N LEU A 154 16.01 6.32 9.46
CA LEU A 154 15.42 5.07 9.00
C LEU A 154 14.99 5.09 7.53
N GLY A 155 14.74 6.26 6.96
CA GLY A 155 14.42 6.40 5.53
C GLY A 155 15.50 5.82 4.61
N PRO A 156 16.80 6.13 4.84
CA PRO A 156 17.89 5.55 4.07
C PRO A 156 17.96 4.03 4.16
N VAL A 157 17.71 3.45 5.35
CA VAL A 157 17.65 1.99 5.54
C VAL A 157 16.63 1.35 4.60
N LYS A 158 15.43 1.94 4.49
CA LYS A 158 14.36 1.43 3.63
C LYS A 158 14.69 1.59 2.15
N LYS A 159 15.33 2.68 1.76
CA LYS A 159 15.85 2.85 0.38
C LYS A 159 16.93 1.82 0.04
N TYR A 160 17.85 1.58 0.97
CA TYR A 160 18.89 0.57 0.84
C TYR A 160 18.30 -0.84 0.65
N GLN A 161 17.33 -1.22 1.49
CA GLN A 161 16.62 -2.50 1.37
C GLN A 161 15.90 -2.63 0.01
N ARG A 162 15.26 -1.57 -0.46
CA ARG A 162 14.54 -1.55 -1.74
C ARG A 162 15.45 -1.82 -2.93
N ILE A 163 16.69 -1.33 -2.90
CA ILE A 163 17.67 -1.57 -3.96
C ILE A 163 17.95 -3.07 -4.08
N PHE A 164 18.20 -3.77 -2.98
CA PHE A 164 18.44 -5.21 -2.99
C PHE A 164 17.19 -6.00 -3.40
N ASP A 165 16.02 -5.59 -2.92
CA ASP A 165 14.77 -6.23 -3.33
C ASP A 165 14.53 -6.09 -4.85
N ASN A 166 14.79 -4.92 -5.42
CA ASN A 166 14.65 -4.71 -6.87
C ASN A 166 15.66 -5.53 -7.69
N GLN A 167 16.88 -5.71 -7.18
CA GLN A 167 17.89 -6.52 -7.83
C GLN A 167 17.57 -8.02 -7.81
N ASP A 168 17.07 -8.51 -6.68
CA ASP A 168 16.86 -9.93 -6.44
C ASP A 168 15.47 -10.42 -6.87
N ARG A 169 14.55 -9.53 -7.17
CA ARG A 169 13.15 -9.90 -7.44
C ARG A 169 13.05 -10.80 -8.66
N PRO A 170 12.51 -12.04 -8.50
CA PRO A 170 12.27 -12.93 -9.62
C PRO A 170 11.25 -12.33 -10.61
N SER A 171 11.35 -12.73 -11.87
CA SER A 171 10.48 -12.23 -12.95
C SER A 171 9.00 -12.57 -12.78
N ASN A 172 8.67 -13.60 -12.02
CA ASN A 172 7.30 -14.01 -11.72
C ASN A 172 6.65 -13.18 -10.61
N ILE A 173 7.39 -12.30 -9.94
CA ILE A 173 6.87 -11.40 -8.89
C ILE A 173 6.86 -9.96 -9.38
N TYR A 174 5.70 -9.35 -9.38
CA TYR A 174 5.49 -7.94 -9.68
C TYR A 174 5.17 -7.15 -8.41
N VAL A 175 5.90 -6.08 -8.19
CA VAL A 175 5.61 -5.08 -7.15
C VAL A 175 5.34 -3.75 -7.82
N HIS A 176 4.17 -3.17 -7.56
CA HIS A 176 3.73 -1.93 -8.20
C HIS A 176 4.38 -0.70 -7.53
N ALA A 177 5.70 -0.61 -7.60
CA ALA A 177 6.48 0.51 -7.07
C ALA A 177 7.42 1.03 -8.16
N GLY A 178 7.30 2.30 -8.49
CA GLY A 178 8.10 2.93 -9.54
C GLY A 178 7.74 2.49 -10.96
N HIS A 179 6.60 1.84 -11.17
CA HIS A 179 6.10 1.40 -12.46
C HIS A 179 4.95 2.27 -12.94
N THR A 180 4.94 2.54 -14.24
CA THR A 180 3.82 3.21 -14.92
C THR A 180 2.66 2.23 -15.13
N PRO A 181 1.44 2.73 -15.38
CA PRO A 181 0.32 1.86 -15.78
C PRO A 181 0.60 1.05 -17.05
N PHE A 182 1.37 1.60 -17.99
CA PHE A 182 1.77 0.87 -19.21
C PHE A 182 2.72 -0.28 -18.93
N GLU A 183 3.67 -0.10 -18.00
CA GLU A 183 4.57 -1.17 -17.55
C GLU A 183 3.79 -2.27 -16.81
N LEU A 184 2.78 -1.91 -15.99
CA LEU A 184 1.86 -2.85 -15.38
C LEU A 184 1.15 -3.69 -16.45
N SER A 185 0.58 -3.04 -17.46
CA SER A 185 -0.13 -3.72 -18.56
C SER A 185 0.79 -4.67 -19.33
N GLN A 186 2.01 -4.25 -19.62
CA GLN A 186 3.00 -5.07 -20.31
C GLN A 186 3.41 -6.30 -19.48
N TRP A 187 3.64 -6.12 -18.18
CA TRP A 187 3.97 -7.23 -17.29
C TRP A 187 2.83 -8.25 -17.23
N CYS A 188 1.58 -7.79 -17.20
CA CYS A 188 0.41 -8.67 -17.24
C CYS A 188 0.37 -9.50 -18.55
N GLN A 189 0.63 -8.87 -19.69
CA GLN A 189 0.68 -9.56 -20.99
C GLN A 189 1.78 -10.64 -21.00
N ASP A 190 2.92 -10.37 -20.37
CA ASP A 190 4.07 -11.26 -20.38
C ASP A 190 3.95 -12.44 -19.40
N HIS A 191 3.17 -12.30 -18.33
CA HIS A 191 3.21 -13.25 -17.21
C HIS A 191 1.85 -13.86 -16.82
N LEU A 192 0.73 -13.16 -17.04
CA LEU A 192 -0.59 -13.70 -16.65
C LEU A 192 -1.15 -14.67 -17.68
N THR A 193 -1.95 -15.61 -17.20
CA THR A 193 -2.66 -16.61 -18.00
C THR A 193 -4.18 -16.44 -17.87
N ASP A 194 -4.95 -17.26 -18.60
CA ASP A 194 -6.42 -17.30 -18.53
C ASP A 194 -6.95 -18.05 -17.29
N GLN A 195 -6.06 -18.50 -16.41
CA GLN A 195 -6.47 -19.19 -15.19
C GLN A 195 -7.19 -18.26 -14.21
N PRO A 196 -8.07 -18.78 -13.35
CA PRO A 196 -8.65 -17.98 -12.28
C PRO A 196 -7.57 -17.34 -11.42
N HIS A 197 -7.77 -16.10 -11.01
CA HIS A 197 -6.87 -15.36 -10.16
C HIS A 197 -7.32 -15.46 -8.70
N LEU A 198 -6.37 -15.65 -7.81
CA LEU A 198 -6.59 -15.74 -6.38
C LEU A 198 -6.03 -14.51 -5.68
N ALA A 199 -6.80 -13.92 -4.77
CA ALA A 199 -6.37 -12.80 -3.95
C ALA A 199 -6.78 -12.97 -2.49
N ASN A 200 -5.99 -12.42 -1.57
CA ASN A 200 -6.38 -12.20 -0.20
C ASN A 200 -6.90 -10.76 -0.06
N ASP A 201 -8.17 -10.61 0.30
CA ASP A 201 -8.75 -9.31 0.65
C ASP A 201 -8.69 -9.12 2.16
N TYR A 202 -7.70 -8.35 2.62
CA TYR A 202 -7.45 -8.13 4.04
C TYR A 202 -8.40 -7.09 4.64
N THR A 203 -8.81 -7.33 5.87
CA THR A 203 -9.53 -6.35 6.69
C THR A 203 -8.57 -5.74 7.71
N ALA A 204 -8.41 -4.42 7.69
CA ALA A 204 -7.55 -3.67 8.60
C ALA A 204 -6.12 -4.25 8.67
N PHE A 205 -5.46 -4.36 7.51
CA PHE A 205 -4.15 -5.00 7.35
C PHE A 205 -3.08 -4.41 8.26
N ASP A 206 -2.97 -3.09 8.32
CA ASP A 206 -2.00 -2.39 9.17
C ASP A 206 -2.21 -2.72 10.65
N GLN A 207 -3.45 -2.67 11.12
CA GLN A 207 -3.80 -2.95 12.51
C GLN A 207 -3.60 -4.42 12.89
N SER A 208 -3.69 -5.33 11.93
CA SER A 208 -3.59 -6.78 12.15
C SER A 208 -2.16 -7.28 12.31
N GLN A 209 -1.16 -6.47 12.01
CA GLN A 209 0.25 -6.79 12.19
C GLN A 209 0.68 -6.56 13.64
N HIS A 210 1.51 -7.47 14.17
CA HIS A 210 2.00 -7.43 15.55
C HIS A 210 3.52 -7.53 15.60
N GLY A 211 4.06 -8.06 16.70
CA GLY A 211 5.49 -8.22 16.89
C GLY A 211 6.18 -9.11 15.86
N GLU A 212 5.48 -10.06 15.25
CA GLU A 212 6.01 -10.88 14.15
C GLU A 212 6.44 -10.04 12.93
N ALA A 213 5.74 -8.95 12.64
CA ALA A 213 6.13 -8.04 11.57
C ALA A 213 7.44 -7.32 11.90
N VAL A 214 7.63 -6.92 13.15
CA VAL A 214 8.89 -6.29 13.60
C VAL A 214 10.04 -7.28 13.53
N VAL A 215 9.81 -8.53 13.90
CA VAL A 215 10.82 -9.61 13.78
C VAL A 215 11.20 -9.84 12.33
N LEU A 216 10.23 -9.90 11.42
CA LEU A 216 10.48 -10.01 9.99
C LEU A 216 11.36 -8.86 9.48
N GLU A 217 11.03 -7.63 9.85
CA GLU A 217 11.79 -6.43 9.47
C GLU A 217 13.21 -6.47 10.03
N ARG A 218 13.37 -6.86 11.29
CA ARG A 218 14.66 -7.01 11.95
C ARG A 218 15.54 -8.06 11.26
N LEU A 219 15.00 -9.22 10.94
CA LEU A 219 15.72 -10.29 10.25
C LEU A 219 16.17 -9.86 8.85
N LYS A 220 15.32 -9.11 8.15
CA LYS A 220 15.65 -8.53 6.85
C LYS A 220 16.81 -7.52 6.96
N MET A 221 16.81 -6.68 7.98
CA MET A 221 17.91 -5.75 8.26
C MET A 221 19.20 -6.48 8.60
N HIS A 222 19.16 -7.50 9.43
CA HIS A 222 20.32 -8.32 9.79
C HIS A 222 20.94 -8.97 8.56
N ARG A 223 20.13 -9.52 7.66
CA ARG A 223 20.62 -10.14 6.43
C ARG A 223 21.44 -9.16 5.58
N LEU A 224 21.08 -7.89 5.56
CA LEU A 224 21.80 -6.83 4.84
C LEU A 224 22.92 -6.20 5.66
N SER A 225 23.25 -6.73 6.82
CA SER A 225 24.27 -6.22 7.73
C SER A 225 24.08 -4.73 8.05
N ILE A 226 22.85 -4.29 8.16
CA ILE A 226 22.54 -2.91 8.60
C ILE A 226 23.16 -2.68 9.97
N PRO A 227 23.78 -1.51 10.24
CA PRO A 227 24.37 -1.21 11.54
C PRO A 227 23.40 -1.48 12.69
N GLN A 228 23.89 -2.19 13.72
CA GLN A 228 23.04 -2.65 14.85
C GLN A 228 22.31 -1.49 15.54
N ALA A 229 22.92 -0.31 15.61
CA ALA A 229 22.29 0.86 16.21
C ALA A 229 21.00 1.28 15.45
N LEU A 230 20.96 1.14 14.13
CA LEU A 230 19.76 1.44 13.32
C LEU A 230 18.69 0.35 13.47
N ILE A 231 19.10 -0.91 13.58
CA ILE A 231 18.18 -2.03 13.87
C ILE A 231 17.54 -1.83 15.23
N ASP A 232 18.35 -1.54 16.26
CA ASP A 232 17.87 -1.30 17.62
C ASP A 232 16.93 -0.10 17.70
N LEU A 233 17.25 0.98 16.98
CA LEU A 233 16.38 2.15 16.86
C LEU A 233 15.02 1.78 16.25
N HIS A 234 15.02 1.02 15.16
CA HIS A 234 13.80 0.56 14.51
C HIS A 234 12.92 -0.26 15.47
N VAL A 235 13.49 -1.25 16.12
CA VAL A 235 12.77 -2.11 17.09
C VAL A 235 12.28 -1.27 18.27
N HIS A 236 13.10 -0.38 18.82
CA HIS A 236 12.72 0.50 19.92
C HIS A 236 11.50 1.37 19.55
N LEU A 237 11.53 2.01 18.38
CA LEU A 237 10.42 2.85 17.92
C LEU A 237 9.13 2.05 17.73
N LYS A 238 9.23 0.83 17.15
CA LYS A 238 8.06 -0.03 16.93
C LYS A 238 7.43 -0.56 18.21
N THR A 239 8.21 -0.69 19.30
CA THR A 239 7.76 -1.25 20.57
C THR A 239 7.37 -0.19 21.61
N ASN A 240 7.64 1.09 21.35
CA ASN A 240 7.46 2.19 22.31
C ASN A 240 6.57 3.33 21.80
N VAL A 241 5.75 3.11 20.80
CA VAL A 241 4.94 4.19 20.21
C VAL A 241 3.93 4.74 21.21
N ASP A 242 4.00 6.04 21.45
CA ASP A 242 2.98 6.83 22.14
C ASP A 242 2.30 7.80 21.19
N THR A 243 1.01 8.00 21.36
CA THR A 243 0.21 8.96 20.60
C THR A 243 -0.55 9.90 21.54
N GLN A 244 -1.13 10.97 20.99
CA GLN A 244 -2.05 11.84 21.75
C GLN A 244 -3.29 11.10 22.27
N PHE A 245 -3.57 9.89 21.78
CA PHE A 245 -4.69 9.04 22.21
C PHE A 245 -4.29 7.94 23.18
N GLY A 246 -3.00 7.78 23.42
CA GLY A 246 -2.41 6.75 24.28
C GLY A 246 -1.34 5.89 23.59
N PRO A 247 -0.74 4.97 24.36
CA PRO A 247 0.32 4.10 23.86
C PRO A 247 -0.23 3.03 22.92
N LEU A 248 0.41 2.84 21.77
CA LEU A 248 0.05 1.81 20.81
C LEU A 248 0.80 0.50 21.06
N THR A 249 0.14 -0.60 20.79
CA THR A 249 0.82 -1.89 20.62
C THR A 249 1.57 -1.92 19.29
N CYS A 250 2.41 -2.93 19.07
CA CYS A 250 3.06 -3.11 17.76
C CYS A 250 2.00 -3.23 16.67
N MET A 251 2.04 -2.33 15.72
CA MET A 251 1.22 -2.35 14.51
C MET A 251 1.89 -1.55 13.41
N ARG A 252 1.42 -1.70 12.18
CA ARG A 252 1.87 -0.85 11.07
C ARG A 252 1.21 0.52 11.19
N LEU A 253 2.00 1.57 10.97
CA LEU A 253 1.52 2.95 10.93
C LEU A 253 1.68 3.52 9.53
N THR A 254 0.60 3.99 8.93
CA THR A 254 0.69 4.74 7.66
C THR A 254 1.44 6.05 7.92
N GLY A 255 2.56 6.25 7.23
CA GLY A 255 3.44 7.41 7.39
C GLY A 255 4.76 7.10 8.11
N GLU A 256 4.94 5.89 8.69
CA GLU A 256 6.27 5.46 9.14
C GLU A 256 7.19 5.18 7.95
N PRO A 257 8.54 5.30 8.11
CA PRO A 257 9.47 4.98 7.05
C PRO A 257 9.30 3.54 6.54
N GLY A 258 9.14 3.38 5.22
CA GLY A 258 9.03 2.07 4.58
C GLY A 258 7.69 1.36 4.73
N THR A 259 6.62 2.03 5.15
CA THR A 259 5.28 1.43 5.30
C THR A 259 4.87 0.61 4.09
N TYR A 260 5.01 1.14 2.89
CA TYR A 260 4.64 0.46 1.66
C TYR A 260 5.47 -0.82 1.43
N ASP A 261 6.78 -0.71 1.54
CA ASP A 261 7.69 -1.85 1.30
C ASP A 261 7.52 -2.94 2.37
N ASP A 262 7.39 -2.54 3.62
CA ASP A 262 7.19 -3.48 4.73
C ASP A 262 5.82 -4.17 4.64
N ASN A 263 4.77 -3.48 4.23
CA ASN A 263 3.47 -4.08 3.94
C ASN A 263 3.54 -5.05 2.76
N THR A 264 4.23 -4.67 1.69
CA THR A 264 4.43 -5.53 0.52
C THR A 264 5.19 -6.80 0.90
N ASP A 265 6.26 -6.68 1.67
CA ASP A 265 7.04 -7.82 2.16
C ASP A 265 6.24 -8.72 3.09
N TYR A 266 5.47 -8.14 4.00
CA TYR A 266 4.60 -8.91 4.89
C TYR A 266 3.54 -9.69 4.11
N ASN A 267 2.92 -9.05 3.13
CA ASN A 267 1.94 -9.68 2.25
C ASN A 267 2.55 -10.82 1.42
N LEU A 268 3.72 -10.60 0.81
CA LEU A 268 4.46 -11.66 0.11
C LEU A 268 4.81 -12.82 1.03
N ALA A 269 5.30 -12.53 2.24
CA ALA A 269 5.64 -13.54 3.22
C ALA A 269 4.42 -14.38 3.61
N VAL A 270 3.25 -13.76 3.79
CA VAL A 270 1.99 -14.46 4.09
C VAL A 270 1.58 -15.35 2.92
N LEU A 271 1.60 -14.86 1.68
CA LEU A 271 1.24 -15.63 0.48
C LEU A 271 2.13 -16.86 0.31
N PHE A 272 3.45 -16.70 0.48
CA PHE A 272 4.42 -17.80 0.36
C PHE A 272 4.46 -18.72 1.59
N THR A 273 3.84 -18.33 2.69
CA THR A 273 3.56 -19.22 3.84
C THR A 273 2.27 -20.00 3.63
N GLN A 274 1.26 -19.34 3.08
CA GLN A 274 -0.08 -19.90 2.84
C GLN A 274 -0.07 -20.93 1.70
N TYR A 275 0.61 -20.62 0.61
CA TYR A 275 0.64 -21.43 -0.61
C TYR A 275 2.04 -21.91 -0.96
N ASN A 276 2.11 -23.08 -1.58
CA ASN A 276 3.33 -23.59 -2.21
C ASN A 276 3.46 -23.01 -3.62
N ILE A 277 3.87 -21.75 -3.69
CA ILE A 277 4.09 -21.02 -4.94
C ILE A 277 5.46 -21.40 -5.49
N THR A 278 5.54 -21.74 -6.78
CA THR A 278 6.79 -22.07 -7.48
C THR A 278 7.07 -21.07 -8.60
N SER A 279 6.36 -21.19 -9.72
CA SER A 279 6.54 -20.37 -10.92
C SER A 279 5.33 -19.51 -11.25
N GLU A 280 4.27 -19.62 -10.47
CA GLU A 280 3.06 -18.83 -10.66
C GLU A 280 3.36 -17.35 -10.56
N ALA A 281 2.74 -16.55 -11.41
CA ALA A 281 2.86 -15.11 -11.39
C ALA A 281 2.17 -14.54 -10.13
N VAL A 282 2.86 -13.67 -9.43
CA VAL A 282 2.38 -13.02 -8.19
C VAL A 282 2.52 -11.52 -8.34
N MET A 283 1.45 -10.79 -8.04
CA MET A 283 1.43 -9.33 -8.01
C MET A 283 1.13 -8.87 -6.58
N VAL A 284 1.90 -7.93 -6.07
CA VAL A 284 1.73 -7.38 -4.72
C VAL A 284 1.98 -5.87 -4.69
N SER A 285 1.16 -5.17 -3.95
CA SER A 285 1.32 -3.73 -3.70
C SER A 285 0.69 -3.39 -2.34
N GLY A 286 1.51 -3.25 -1.30
CA GLY A 286 1.00 -3.06 0.05
C GLY A 286 0.15 -4.25 0.49
N ASP A 287 -1.10 -3.99 0.84
CA ASP A 287 -2.08 -5.00 1.22
C ASP A 287 -2.79 -5.67 0.02
N ASP A 288 -2.63 -5.13 -1.17
CA ASP A 288 -3.23 -5.68 -2.38
C ASP A 288 -2.35 -6.79 -2.97
N SER A 289 -2.98 -7.85 -3.47
CA SER A 289 -2.27 -8.99 -4.04
C SER A 289 -3.11 -9.77 -5.04
N LEU A 290 -2.40 -10.53 -5.89
CA LEU A 290 -3.00 -11.42 -6.86
C LEU A 290 -2.02 -12.56 -7.18
N ILE A 291 -2.53 -13.79 -7.23
CA ILE A 291 -1.79 -14.95 -7.72
C ILE A 291 -2.50 -15.45 -8.98
N ASP A 292 -1.74 -15.64 -10.06
CA ASP A 292 -2.24 -16.20 -11.30
C ASP A 292 -2.36 -17.71 -11.18
N SER A 293 -3.55 -18.22 -10.99
CA SER A 293 -3.92 -19.58 -10.64
C SER A 293 -4.09 -19.83 -9.13
N ILE A 294 -4.45 -21.06 -8.79
CA ILE A 294 -4.68 -21.47 -7.40
C ILE A 294 -3.58 -22.48 -7.03
N PRO A 295 -2.46 -22.02 -6.45
CA PRO A 295 -1.40 -22.94 -6.05
C PRO A 295 -1.85 -23.84 -4.88
N PRO A 296 -1.17 -24.99 -4.65
CA PRO A 296 -1.48 -25.85 -3.53
C PRO A 296 -1.32 -25.15 -2.20
N LEU A 297 -2.27 -25.36 -1.29
CA LEU A 297 -2.18 -24.84 0.09
C LEU A 297 -1.02 -25.54 0.82
N ASN A 298 -0.21 -24.76 1.55
CA ASN A 298 0.80 -25.32 2.42
C ASN A 298 0.12 -26.11 3.57
N GLN A 299 0.53 -27.34 3.79
CA GLN A 299 -0.03 -28.20 4.83
C GLN A 299 0.11 -27.63 6.25
N ALA A 300 1.13 -26.81 6.49
CA ALA A 300 1.33 -26.15 7.79
C ALA A 300 0.41 -24.93 8.00
N TRP A 301 -0.19 -24.36 6.93
CA TRP A 301 -0.97 -23.13 7.01
C TRP A 301 -2.12 -23.17 8.01
N PRO A 302 -2.93 -24.25 8.10
CA PRO A 302 -4.00 -24.33 9.09
C PRO A 302 -3.54 -24.20 10.55
N SER A 303 -2.28 -24.54 10.83
CA SER A 303 -1.67 -24.39 12.16
C SER A 303 -1.06 -23.02 12.38
N ILE A 304 -0.65 -22.34 11.32
CA ILE A 304 -0.01 -21.00 11.37
C ILE A 304 -1.06 -19.89 11.39
N GLN A 305 -2.07 -19.99 10.52
CA GLN A 305 -3.10 -18.95 10.37
C GLN A 305 -3.74 -18.50 11.68
N PRO A 306 -4.16 -19.38 12.59
CA PRO A 306 -4.78 -18.98 13.86
C PRO A 306 -3.84 -18.22 14.80
N LEU A 307 -2.53 -18.31 14.57
CA LEU A 307 -1.52 -17.61 15.37
C LEU A 307 -1.31 -16.17 14.89
N LEU A 308 -1.67 -15.87 13.65
CA LEU A 308 -1.66 -14.52 13.07
C LEU A 308 -2.98 -13.82 13.38
N SER A 309 -2.92 -12.50 13.53
CA SER A 309 -4.14 -11.70 13.76
C SER A 309 -4.77 -11.22 12.46
N LEU A 310 -4.35 -11.77 11.32
CA LEU A 310 -4.87 -11.43 10.00
C LEU A 310 -6.33 -11.86 9.83
N ARG A 311 -7.11 -10.95 9.28
CA ARG A 311 -8.49 -11.22 8.83
C ARG A 311 -8.56 -10.92 7.35
N PHE A 312 -8.95 -11.90 6.57
CA PHE A 312 -9.08 -11.76 5.12
C PHE A 312 -10.09 -12.73 4.54
N LYS A 313 -10.57 -12.40 3.36
CA LYS A 313 -11.33 -13.30 2.50
C LYS A 313 -10.45 -13.73 1.35
N ILE A 314 -10.59 -14.98 0.95
CA ILE A 314 -9.97 -15.48 -0.27
C ILE A 314 -10.96 -15.19 -1.40
N GLU A 315 -10.52 -14.42 -2.37
CA GLU A 315 -11.28 -14.09 -3.57
C GLU A 315 -10.70 -14.85 -4.77
N ILE A 316 -11.56 -15.52 -5.52
CA ILE A 316 -11.20 -16.21 -6.75
C ILE A 316 -12.12 -15.64 -7.82
N ASP A 317 -11.56 -14.91 -8.78
CA ASP A 317 -12.32 -14.27 -9.82
C ASP A 317 -11.59 -14.36 -11.17
N LYS A 318 -12.38 -14.40 -12.25
CA LYS A 318 -11.92 -14.25 -13.62
C LYS A 318 -11.53 -12.79 -13.91
N TYR A 319 -12.29 -11.84 -13.37
CA TYR A 319 -12.07 -10.41 -13.52
C TYR A 319 -11.39 -9.86 -12.26
N ALA A 320 -10.08 -9.97 -12.21
CA ALA A 320 -9.31 -9.59 -11.04
C ALA A 320 -8.94 -8.11 -11.06
N LEU A 321 -9.11 -7.45 -9.90
CA LEU A 321 -8.63 -6.09 -9.66
C LEU A 321 -7.30 -6.13 -8.92
N PHE A 322 -6.34 -5.36 -9.42
CA PHE A 322 -5.07 -5.11 -8.76
C PHE A 322 -4.72 -3.62 -8.84
N CYS A 323 -4.53 -2.96 -7.71
CA CYS A 323 -4.27 -1.52 -7.63
C CYS A 323 -5.29 -0.66 -8.40
N GLY A 324 -6.55 -1.11 -8.46
CA GLY A 324 -7.61 -0.43 -9.16
C GLY A 324 -7.63 -0.63 -10.69
N TYR A 325 -6.83 -1.58 -11.19
CA TYR A 325 -6.84 -2.01 -12.59
C TYR A 325 -7.41 -3.41 -12.71
N PHE A 326 -8.27 -3.63 -13.70
CA PHE A 326 -8.57 -4.99 -14.13
C PHE A 326 -7.37 -5.54 -14.89
N VAL A 327 -6.87 -6.69 -14.47
CA VAL A 327 -5.67 -7.31 -15.01
C VAL A 327 -5.94 -8.71 -15.53
N GLY A 328 -5.20 -9.10 -16.55
CA GLY A 328 -5.28 -10.41 -17.16
C GLY A 328 -4.23 -10.58 -18.27
N PRO A 329 -4.26 -11.69 -19.03
CA PRO A 329 -3.27 -11.94 -20.08
C PRO A 329 -3.34 -10.94 -21.24
N SER A 330 -4.45 -10.20 -21.38
CA SER A 330 -4.58 -9.12 -22.36
C SER A 330 -3.89 -7.82 -21.96
N GLY A 331 -3.57 -7.64 -20.70
CA GLY A 331 -2.95 -6.44 -20.16
C GLY A 331 -3.65 -5.91 -18.92
N ALA A 332 -3.71 -4.58 -18.76
CA ALA A 332 -4.39 -3.91 -17.65
C ALA A 332 -5.30 -2.79 -18.16
N CYS A 333 -6.43 -2.61 -17.50
CA CYS A 333 -7.39 -1.53 -17.76
C CYS A 333 -7.83 -0.92 -16.43
N ARG A 334 -7.67 0.39 -16.28
CA ARG A 334 -8.15 1.09 -15.08
C ARG A 334 -9.63 0.81 -14.87
N SER A 335 -10.02 0.47 -13.64
CA SER A 335 -11.44 0.24 -13.30
C SER A 335 -12.29 1.40 -13.81
N PRO A 336 -13.18 1.16 -14.77
CA PRO A 336 -13.99 2.22 -15.36
C PRO A 336 -14.90 2.90 -14.33
N LEU A 337 -15.47 2.15 -13.40
CA LEU A 337 -16.28 2.69 -12.31
C LEU A 337 -15.45 3.63 -11.42
N ALA A 338 -14.26 3.22 -11.03
CA ALA A 338 -13.39 4.03 -10.19
C ALA A 338 -12.94 5.32 -10.88
N LEU A 339 -12.59 5.24 -12.17
CA LEU A 339 -12.20 6.41 -12.96
C LEU A 339 -13.38 7.36 -13.18
N PHE A 340 -14.54 6.83 -13.54
CA PHE A 340 -15.77 7.60 -13.67
C PHE A 340 -16.10 8.37 -12.38
N THR A 341 -16.03 7.71 -11.24
CA THR A 341 -16.26 8.31 -9.92
C THR A 341 -15.27 9.42 -9.64
N LYS A 342 -13.98 9.22 -9.93
CA LYS A 342 -12.95 10.25 -9.77
C LYS A 342 -13.19 11.47 -10.67
N LEU A 343 -13.59 11.24 -11.92
CA LEU A 343 -13.92 12.34 -12.85
C LEU A 343 -15.13 13.14 -12.35
N ALA A 344 -16.18 12.47 -11.92
CA ALA A 344 -17.36 13.13 -11.36
C ALA A 344 -17.03 13.99 -10.13
N MET A 345 -16.26 13.44 -9.20
CA MET A 345 -15.80 14.19 -8.02
C MET A 345 -14.89 15.36 -8.38
N ALA A 346 -14.00 15.19 -9.34
CA ALA A 346 -13.11 16.25 -9.79
C ALA A 346 -13.85 17.39 -10.50
N ILE A 347 -14.96 17.10 -11.18
CA ILE A 347 -15.86 18.11 -11.74
C ILE A 347 -16.52 18.91 -10.62
N ASP A 348 -17.08 18.23 -9.62
CA ASP A 348 -17.74 18.87 -8.48
C ASP A 348 -16.76 19.75 -7.67
N ASP A 349 -15.52 19.31 -7.52
CA ASP A 349 -14.47 20.02 -6.80
C ASP A 349 -13.74 21.07 -7.63
N SER A 350 -14.05 21.20 -8.93
CA SER A 350 -13.36 22.07 -9.89
C SER A 350 -11.86 21.79 -9.99
N THR A 351 -11.44 20.53 -9.88
CA THR A 351 -10.04 20.10 -9.89
C THR A 351 -9.62 19.36 -11.18
N ILE A 352 -10.50 19.30 -12.18
CA ILE A 352 -10.20 18.65 -13.47
C ILE A 352 -8.91 19.19 -14.11
N PRO A 353 -8.66 20.51 -14.19
CA PRO A 353 -7.45 21.01 -14.84
C PRO A 353 -6.15 20.42 -14.27
N ASP A 354 -6.13 20.18 -12.96
CA ASP A 354 -4.96 19.64 -12.25
C ASP A 354 -4.80 18.12 -12.40
N LYS A 355 -5.90 17.42 -12.70
CA LYS A 355 -5.96 15.95 -12.70
C LYS A 355 -6.14 15.33 -14.08
N LEU A 356 -6.50 16.12 -15.08
CA LEU A 356 -6.89 15.64 -16.41
C LEU A 356 -5.82 14.75 -17.05
N VAL A 357 -4.57 15.17 -17.06
CA VAL A 357 -3.46 14.42 -17.67
C VAL A 357 -3.25 13.09 -16.95
N SER A 358 -3.29 13.07 -15.63
CA SER A 358 -3.14 11.85 -14.83
C SER A 358 -4.27 10.87 -15.11
N TYR A 359 -5.52 11.33 -15.12
CA TYR A 359 -6.68 10.46 -15.39
C TYR A 359 -6.73 9.99 -16.84
N LEU A 360 -6.33 10.83 -17.78
CA LEU A 360 -6.20 10.43 -19.18
C LEU A 360 -5.14 9.34 -19.36
N THR A 361 -4.01 9.42 -18.66
CA THR A 361 -2.97 8.38 -18.67
C THR A 361 -3.51 7.07 -18.12
N GLU A 362 -4.22 7.10 -17.00
CA GLU A 362 -4.86 5.90 -16.43
C GLU A 362 -5.87 5.28 -17.41
N PHE A 363 -6.66 6.09 -18.08
CA PHE A 363 -7.63 5.65 -19.09
C PHE A 363 -6.95 5.06 -20.33
N SER A 364 -5.90 5.71 -20.82
CA SER A 364 -5.23 5.37 -22.08
C SER A 364 -4.61 3.99 -22.07
N VAL A 365 -4.21 3.50 -20.92
CA VAL A 365 -3.61 2.15 -20.76
C VAL A 365 -4.53 1.06 -21.30
N GLY A 366 -5.78 1.03 -20.83
CA GLY A 366 -6.77 0.08 -21.33
C GLY A 366 -7.20 0.40 -22.76
N HIS A 367 -7.49 1.68 -23.05
CA HIS A 367 -7.95 2.10 -24.36
C HIS A 367 -6.95 1.76 -25.48
N SER A 368 -5.65 1.86 -25.22
CA SER A 368 -4.59 1.53 -26.18
C SER A 368 -4.57 0.04 -26.58
N LEU A 369 -5.18 -0.84 -25.80
CA LEU A 369 -5.30 -2.26 -26.10
C LEU A 369 -6.33 -2.56 -27.23
N GLY A 370 -7.17 -1.58 -27.57
CA GLY A 370 -8.21 -1.78 -28.59
C GLY A 370 -9.26 -2.83 -28.17
N GLN A 371 -9.61 -3.74 -29.07
CA GLN A 371 -10.65 -4.74 -28.84
C GLN A 371 -10.32 -5.73 -27.72
N ILE A 372 -9.04 -6.03 -27.48
CA ILE A 372 -8.65 -6.98 -26.42
C ILE A 372 -8.89 -6.43 -25.01
N MET A 373 -9.05 -5.12 -24.84
CA MET A 373 -9.44 -4.51 -23.57
C MET A 373 -10.73 -5.14 -23.01
N TRP A 374 -11.67 -5.48 -23.87
CA TRP A 374 -12.96 -6.05 -23.46
C TRP A 374 -12.84 -7.43 -22.81
N ASN A 375 -11.73 -8.12 -22.98
CA ASN A 375 -11.46 -9.37 -22.28
C ASN A 375 -11.15 -9.17 -20.79
N LEU A 376 -10.81 -7.94 -20.39
CA LEU A 376 -10.44 -7.59 -19.02
C LEU A 376 -11.63 -7.11 -18.18
N LEU A 377 -12.70 -6.62 -18.81
CA LEU A 377 -13.77 -5.90 -18.16
C LEU A 377 -15.03 -6.75 -17.98
N PRO A 378 -15.64 -6.76 -16.78
CA PRO A 378 -16.98 -7.25 -16.60
C PRO A 378 -17.97 -6.43 -17.44
N LEU A 379 -19.05 -7.05 -17.89
CA LEU A 379 -20.08 -6.38 -18.70
C LEU A 379 -20.66 -5.14 -18.01
N SER A 380 -20.79 -5.17 -16.70
CA SER A 380 -21.28 -4.05 -15.88
C SER A 380 -20.40 -2.80 -15.94
N HIS A 381 -19.16 -2.90 -16.37
CA HIS A 381 -18.23 -1.77 -16.50
C HIS A 381 -18.20 -1.12 -17.88
N VAL A 382 -18.88 -1.69 -18.88
CA VAL A 382 -18.87 -1.19 -20.26
C VAL A 382 -19.45 0.23 -20.34
N THR A 383 -20.54 0.50 -19.64
CA THR A 383 -21.19 1.83 -19.62
C THR A 383 -20.26 2.90 -19.03
N PHE A 384 -19.54 2.57 -17.97
CA PHE A 384 -18.58 3.50 -17.35
C PHE A 384 -17.40 3.76 -18.25
N GLN A 385 -16.90 2.74 -18.95
CA GLN A 385 -15.80 2.90 -19.90
C GLN A 385 -16.19 3.82 -21.05
N SER A 386 -17.40 3.65 -21.57
CA SER A 386 -17.95 4.50 -22.62
C SER A 386 -18.13 5.94 -22.14
N ALA A 387 -18.58 6.16 -20.91
CA ALA A 387 -18.74 7.49 -20.33
C ALA A 387 -17.38 8.19 -20.14
N CYS A 388 -16.35 7.48 -19.69
CA CYS A 388 -14.99 8.01 -19.59
C CYS A 388 -14.43 8.35 -20.97
N PHE A 389 -14.61 7.49 -21.96
CA PHE A 389 -14.18 7.75 -23.33
C PHE A 389 -14.82 9.03 -23.89
N ASP A 390 -16.12 9.18 -23.74
CA ASP A 390 -16.87 10.35 -24.17
C ASP A 390 -16.37 11.62 -23.48
N PHE A 391 -16.11 11.57 -22.18
CA PHE A 391 -15.51 12.69 -21.43
C PHE A 391 -14.17 13.11 -22.02
N PHE A 392 -13.24 12.17 -22.22
CA PHE A 392 -11.91 12.49 -22.74
C PHE A 392 -11.92 12.95 -24.21
N CYS A 393 -12.85 12.46 -25.01
CA CYS A 393 -13.03 12.96 -26.38
C CYS A 393 -13.45 14.43 -26.40
N ARG A 394 -14.28 14.86 -25.45
CA ARG A 394 -14.77 16.24 -25.36
C ARG A 394 -13.79 17.18 -24.67
N HIS A 395 -12.98 16.68 -23.77
CA HIS A 395 -12.11 17.46 -22.88
C HIS A 395 -10.63 17.06 -23.01
N SER A 396 -10.22 16.56 -24.16
CA SER A 396 -8.81 16.25 -24.43
C SER A 396 -7.97 17.53 -24.39
N PRO A 397 -6.77 17.52 -23.76
CA PRO A 397 -5.88 18.67 -23.72
C PRO A 397 -5.33 19.09 -25.08
#